data_e271f9ac5b1f56923f5db418568db223
#
_entry.id   e271f9ac5b1f56923f5db418568db223
#
_cell.length_a   1.000
_cell.length_b   1.000
_cell.length_c   1.000
_cell.angle_alpha   90.00
_cell.angle_beta   90.00
_cell.angle_gamma   90.00
#
_symmetry.space_group_name_H-M   'P 1'
#
loop_
_entity.id
_entity.type
_entity.pdbx_description
1 polymer ?
#
loop_
_entity_poly.entity_id
_entity_poly.type
_entity_poly.pdbx_seq_one_letter_code
_entity_poly.pdbx_strand_id
1 'polypeptide(L)'
;MSVSTIASAQHTISPDLIRARFSQAMSDMYQQEVPLYGDLIHLVAEVNADFLEKHPEEAAVLAHSQELPRLNLERHGAIRVGTAEELATIRRLFAVMGMHPVAYYDLAPAGVPVHSTAFRAITAEAMGVSPFRVFCSLLRLELIENTELRERAAAILAKRCIFTDEALRLIALSEAQGGLDDADANRFVEAALETFRWHHEATVSAAEYQALADQHRLIADVVAFKGPHINHLTPRTLDIDTVQRLMPERGIDAKLSVEGPPQRQCALLLRQTSFKALNEDIRFTDQQAGEAGKHTARFGEIEQRGVALTAKGRALYDQLLDEAREKIGGAPTPANVDTYYQELARIFSVFPDAHADMHAQGLAFYHYRATEQGKAAAGSVAADASVEALLAQGLLAIEPITYEDFLPVSAAGIFQSNLGGVERGGYASMSNQQLFERDLGQAVLSEIALYEQDSQASLQAALQQLGR
;
A
#
# COMPACT_ATOMS: atom_id res chain seq x y z
N MET A 1 27.42 -30.21 -43.21
CA MET A 1 27.88 -29.62 -41.97
C MET A 1 26.73 -28.75 -41.45
N SER A 2 25.91 -29.30 -40.55
CA SER A 2 24.81 -28.55 -39.95
C SER A 2 25.38 -27.75 -38.78
N VAL A 3 25.37 -26.44 -38.92
CA VAL A 3 25.68 -25.53 -37.81
C VAL A 3 24.45 -25.50 -36.89
N SER A 4 24.54 -26.23 -35.77
CA SER A 4 23.58 -26.18 -34.68
C SER A 4 23.76 -24.84 -34.00
N THR A 5 22.84 -23.91 -34.24
CA THR A 5 22.76 -22.65 -33.50
C THR A 5 22.28 -22.99 -32.08
N ILE A 6 23.22 -23.06 -31.15
CA ILE A 6 22.91 -23.12 -29.71
C ILE A 6 22.33 -21.76 -29.41
N ALA A 7 21.00 -21.66 -29.30
CA ALA A 7 20.35 -20.53 -28.68
C ALA A 7 20.87 -20.47 -27.24
N SER A 8 21.68 -19.47 -26.93
CA SER A 8 22.05 -19.17 -25.56
C SER A 8 20.76 -18.92 -24.80
N ALA A 9 20.47 -19.72 -23.78
CA ALA A 9 19.39 -19.41 -22.85
C ALA A 9 19.67 -18.01 -22.31
N GLN A 10 18.88 -17.03 -22.74
CA GLN A 10 18.98 -15.69 -22.20
C GLN A 10 18.68 -15.80 -20.70
N HIS A 11 19.64 -15.38 -19.89
CA HIS A 11 19.54 -15.47 -18.44
C HIS A 11 18.62 -14.33 -17.98
N THR A 12 17.32 -14.59 -17.79
CA THR A 12 16.38 -13.63 -17.24
C THR A 12 16.71 -13.36 -15.76
N ILE A 13 16.64 -12.11 -15.36
CA ILE A 13 16.78 -11.76 -13.94
C ILE A 13 15.45 -11.94 -13.20
N SER A 14 15.53 -12.09 -11.88
CA SER A 14 14.33 -12.22 -11.05
C SER A 14 13.45 -10.96 -11.14
N PRO A 15 12.11 -11.11 -11.30
CA PRO A 15 11.17 -9.99 -11.19
C PRO A 15 11.33 -9.19 -9.90
N ASP A 16 11.72 -9.83 -8.79
CA ASP A 16 11.94 -9.16 -7.50
C ASP A 16 13.11 -8.18 -7.53
N LEU A 17 14.17 -8.51 -8.27
CA LEU A 17 15.30 -7.60 -8.49
C LEU A 17 14.90 -6.42 -9.38
N ILE A 18 14.05 -6.63 -10.38
CA ILE A 18 13.50 -5.54 -11.20
C ILE A 18 12.66 -4.61 -10.30
N ARG A 19 11.81 -5.17 -9.45
CA ARG A 19 11.02 -4.40 -8.48
C ARG A 19 11.89 -3.61 -7.51
N ALA A 20 12.97 -4.19 -7.01
CA ALA A 20 13.91 -3.50 -6.12
C ALA A 20 14.57 -2.30 -6.82
N ARG A 21 15.04 -2.46 -8.06
CA ARG A 21 15.60 -1.36 -8.86
C ARG A 21 14.57 -0.28 -9.13
N PHE A 22 13.36 -0.66 -9.48
CA PHE A 22 12.27 0.29 -9.73
C PHE A 22 11.90 1.07 -8.46
N SER A 23 11.80 0.40 -7.31
CA SER A 23 11.52 1.04 -6.01
C SER A 23 12.58 2.08 -5.65
N GLN A 24 13.87 1.75 -5.86
CA GLN A 24 14.96 2.70 -5.61
C GLN A 24 14.89 3.89 -6.57
N ALA A 25 14.74 3.64 -7.87
CA ALA A 25 14.63 4.71 -8.87
C ALA A 25 13.41 5.62 -8.61
N MET A 26 12.29 5.05 -8.17
CA MET A 26 11.09 5.79 -7.77
C MET A 26 11.38 6.69 -6.55
N SER A 27 12.06 6.15 -5.53
CA SER A 27 12.43 6.93 -4.35
C SER A 27 13.37 8.08 -4.69
N ASP A 28 14.37 7.83 -5.53
CA ASP A 28 15.33 8.85 -5.97
C ASP A 28 14.65 9.96 -6.79
N MET A 29 13.76 9.59 -7.70
CA MET A 29 12.94 10.53 -8.47
C MET A 29 12.07 11.38 -7.54
N TYR A 30 11.37 10.74 -6.60
CA TYR A 30 10.46 11.45 -5.71
C TYR A 30 11.17 12.41 -4.75
N GLN A 31 12.38 12.06 -4.28
CA GLN A 31 13.22 12.98 -3.48
C GLN A 31 13.64 14.22 -4.27
N GLN A 32 13.93 14.07 -5.57
CA GLN A 32 14.28 15.19 -6.43
C GLN A 32 13.07 16.10 -6.68
N GLU A 33 11.89 15.52 -6.89
CA GLU A 33 10.67 16.27 -7.17
C GLU A 33 10.03 16.86 -5.90
N VAL A 34 10.20 16.22 -4.75
CA VAL A 34 9.64 16.59 -3.44
C VAL A 34 10.75 16.53 -2.39
N PRO A 35 11.61 17.57 -2.28
CA PRO A 35 12.76 17.56 -1.35
C PRO A 35 12.38 17.26 0.12
N LEU A 36 11.22 17.74 0.57
CA LEU A 36 10.71 17.49 1.93
C LEU A 36 10.50 15.99 2.23
N TYR A 37 10.30 15.18 1.20
CA TYR A 37 10.26 13.72 1.34
C TYR A 37 11.63 13.16 1.73
N GLY A 38 12.73 13.75 1.24
CA GLY A 38 14.09 13.38 1.66
C GLY A 38 14.31 13.63 3.16
N ASP A 39 13.87 14.79 3.67
CA ASP A 39 13.94 15.10 5.11
C ASP A 39 13.11 14.12 5.94
N LEU A 40 11.95 13.72 5.43
CA LEU A 40 11.08 12.73 6.05
C LEU A 40 11.74 11.34 6.14
N ILE A 41 12.40 10.88 5.07
CA ILE A 41 13.13 9.61 5.06
C ILE A 41 14.25 9.60 6.11
N HIS A 42 15.00 10.70 6.24
CA HIS A 42 16.05 10.81 7.25
C HIS A 42 15.47 10.76 8.66
N LEU A 43 14.39 11.50 8.93
CA LEU A 43 13.71 11.46 10.22
C LEU A 43 13.23 10.05 10.59
N VAL A 44 12.60 9.35 9.64
CA VAL A 44 12.13 7.97 9.85
C VAL A 44 13.29 7.02 10.14
N ALA A 45 14.40 7.15 9.42
CA ALA A 45 15.58 6.31 9.64
C ALA A 45 16.20 6.55 11.05
N GLU A 46 16.29 7.81 11.50
CA GLU A 46 16.75 8.17 12.84
C GLU A 46 15.83 7.57 13.92
N VAL A 47 14.52 7.72 13.78
CA VAL A 47 13.54 7.18 14.75
C VAL A 47 13.60 5.65 14.80
N ASN A 48 13.72 4.98 13.65
CA ASN A 48 13.83 3.53 13.60
C ASN A 48 15.13 3.03 14.28
N ALA A 49 16.25 3.72 14.06
CA ALA A 49 17.54 3.36 14.69
C ALA A 49 17.46 3.53 16.22
N ASP A 50 16.92 4.65 16.70
CA ASP A 50 16.72 4.92 18.13
C ASP A 50 15.76 3.91 18.78
N PHE A 51 14.69 3.55 18.08
CA PHE A 51 13.75 2.52 18.55
C PHE A 51 14.42 1.16 18.72
N LEU A 52 15.17 0.71 17.72
CA LEU A 52 15.87 -0.59 17.76
C LEU A 52 16.93 -0.66 18.84
N GLU A 53 17.63 0.46 19.13
CA GLU A 53 18.60 0.57 20.22
C GLU A 53 17.94 0.45 21.60
N LYS A 54 16.75 1.06 21.76
CA LYS A 54 16.00 1.06 23.03
C LYS A 54 15.20 -0.22 23.28
N HIS A 55 14.87 -0.96 22.20
CA HIS A 55 14.02 -2.16 22.24
C HIS A 55 14.72 -3.36 21.59
N PRO A 56 15.82 -3.89 22.20
CA PRO A 56 16.60 -4.99 21.63
C PRO A 56 15.79 -6.30 21.47
N GLU A 57 14.77 -6.52 22.26
CA GLU A 57 13.83 -7.64 22.12
C GLU A 57 13.01 -7.54 20.83
N GLU A 58 12.50 -6.37 20.49
CA GLU A 58 11.78 -6.11 19.24
C GLU A 58 12.73 -6.23 18.03
N ALA A 59 13.95 -5.71 18.16
CA ALA A 59 14.98 -5.87 17.13
C ALA A 59 15.28 -7.35 16.86
N ALA A 60 15.32 -8.19 17.89
CA ALA A 60 15.52 -9.63 17.75
C ALA A 60 14.33 -10.32 17.06
N VAL A 61 13.08 -9.93 17.36
CA VAL A 61 11.87 -10.42 16.67
C VAL A 61 11.91 -10.07 15.19
N LEU A 62 12.17 -8.78 14.86
CA LEU A 62 12.25 -8.32 13.46
C LEU A 62 13.39 -8.97 12.68
N ALA A 63 14.54 -9.26 13.34
CA ALA A 63 15.64 -9.99 12.72
C ALA A 63 15.25 -11.45 12.44
N HIS A 64 14.54 -12.09 13.37
CA HIS A 64 14.13 -13.48 13.23
C HIS A 64 13.07 -13.65 12.13
N SER A 65 12.09 -12.75 12.05
CA SER A 65 11.06 -12.72 10.99
C SER A 65 11.57 -12.21 9.64
N GLN A 66 12.87 -11.89 9.52
CA GLN A 66 13.51 -11.31 8.33
C GLN A 66 12.93 -9.94 7.91
N GLU A 67 12.25 -9.25 8.81
CA GLU A 67 11.71 -7.92 8.55
C GLU A 67 12.75 -6.79 8.72
N LEU A 68 13.75 -7.00 9.56
CA LEU A 68 14.76 -5.99 9.83
C LEU A 68 15.53 -5.53 8.57
N PRO A 69 15.97 -6.42 7.66
CA PRO A 69 16.64 -6.00 6.42
C PRO A 69 15.74 -5.20 5.48
N ARG A 70 14.44 -5.47 5.47
CA ARG A 70 13.48 -4.80 4.57
C ARG A 70 12.98 -3.45 5.10
N LEU A 71 13.11 -3.17 6.39
CA LEU A 71 12.55 -1.98 7.03
C LEU A 71 12.90 -0.67 6.31
N ASN A 72 14.17 -0.48 5.96
CA ASN A 72 14.63 0.71 5.25
C ASN A 72 14.34 0.69 3.74
N LEU A 73 13.98 -0.47 3.18
CA LEU A 73 13.60 -0.64 1.77
C LEU A 73 12.10 -0.48 1.56
N GLU A 74 11.31 -0.53 2.63
CA GLU A 74 9.87 -0.53 2.56
C GLU A 74 9.34 0.81 2.04
N ARG A 75 8.65 0.75 0.90
CA ARG A 75 8.01 1.90 0.26
C ARG A 75 6.67 1.46 -0.30
N HIS A 76 5.66 2.29 -0.12
CA HIS A 76 4.50 2.21 -0.96
C HIS A 76 4.14 3.57 -1.54
N GLY A 77 3.39 3.57 -2.63
CA GLY A 77 2.90 4.78 -3.27
C GLY A 77 1.48 4.61 -3.75
N ALA A 78 0.90 5.69 -4.26
CA ALA A 78 -0.42 5.67 -4.87
C ALA A 78 -0.42 6.40 -6.21
N ILE A 79 -1.15 5.82 -7.16
CA ILE A 79 -1.40 6.38 -8.48
C ILE A 79 -2.89 6.33 -8.82
N ARG A 80 -3.28 7.17 -9.77
CA ARG A 80 -4.66 7.23 -10.28
C ARG A 80 -4.66 7.21 -11.79
N VAL A 81 -5.34 6.23 -12.38
CA VAL A 81 -5.52 6.09 -13.82
C VAL A 81 -6.93 6.46 -14.24
N GLY A 82 -7.10 6.86 -15.49
CA GLY A 82 -8.35 7.40 -16.00
C GLY A 82 -9.18 6.42 -16.84
N THR A 83 -8.54 5.37 -17.38
CA THR A 83 -9.21 4.43 -18.30
C THR A 83 -8.89 2.97 -17.97
N ALA A 84 -9.79 2.08 -18.42
CA ALA A 84 -9.59 0.63 -18.30
C ALA A 84 -8.32 0.16 -19.01
N GLU A 85 -7.99 0.76 -20.16
CA GLU A 85 -6.77 0.43 -20.91
C GLU A 85 -5.50 0.81 -20.15
N GLU A 86 -5.50 1.98 -19.50
CA GLU A 86 -4.42 2.39 -18.61
C GLU A 86 -4.26 1.40 -17.45
N LEU A 87 -5.36 1.02 -16.80
CA LEU A 87 -5.35 0.06 -15.68
C LEU A 87 -4.82 -1.31 -16.11
N ALA A 88 -5.31 -1.85 -17.22
CA ALA A 88 -4.87 -3.13 -17.75
C ALA A 88 -3.37 -3.12 -18.13
N THR A 89 -2.87 -2.00 -18.66
CA THR A 89 -1.46 -1.86 -19.01
C THR A 89 -0.58 -1.68 -17.76
N ILE A 90 -1.04 -0.94 -16.74
CA ILE A 90 -0.37 -0.85 -15.42
C ILE A 90 -0.24 -2.25 -14.79
N ARG A 91 -1.27 -3.08 -14.87
CA ARG A 91 -1.20 -4.47 -14.40
C ARG A 91 -0.08 -5.25 -15.10
N ARG A 92 0.04 -5.12 -16.42
CA ARG A 92 1.10 -5.78 -17.20
C ARG A 92 2.48 -5.24 -16.85
N LEU A 93 2.61 -3.92 -16.65
CA LEU A 93 3.83 -3.27 -16.21
C LEU A 93 4.28 -3.81 -14.84
N PHE A 94 3.36 -3.90 -13.88
CA PHE A 94 3.67 -4.43 -12.55
C PHE A 94 3.92 -5.94 -12.56
N ALA A 95 3.32 -6.69 -13.47
CA ALA A 95 3.59 -8.12 -13.62
C ALA A 95 5.05 -8.43 -14.01
N VAL A 96 5.72 -7.56 -14.79
CA VAL A 96 7.17 -7.67 -15.09
C VAL A 96 8.01 -7.63 -13.81
N MET A 97 7.51 -6.96 -12.77
CA MET A 97 8.14 -6.82 -11.46
C MET A 97 7.63 -7.83 -10.42
N GLY A 98 6.88 -8.87 -10.84
CA GLY A 98 6.30 -9.88 -9.94
C GLY A 98 5.27 -9.34 -8.96
N MET A 99 4.58 -8.24 -9.32
CA MET A 99 3.52 -7.66 -8.50
C MET A 99 2.14 -8.09 -9.01
N HIS A 100 1.27 -8.45 -8.09
CA HIS A 100 -0.08 -8.94 -8.36
C HIS A 100 -1.12 -7.99 -7.77
N PRO A 101 -2.32 -7.86 -8.38
CA PRO A 101 -3.41 -7.10 -7.78
C PRO A 101 -3.99 -7.88 -6.59
N VAL A 102 -3.98 -7.25 -5.43
CA VAL A 102 -4.48 -7.82 -4.17
C VAL A 102 -5.51 -6.87 -3.58
N ALA A 103 -6.62 -7.41 -3.14
CA ALA A 103 -7.80 -6.75 -2.61
C ALA A 103 -8.48 -5.79 -3.61
N TYR A 104 -9.77 -5.60 -3.39
CA TYR A 104 -10.60 -4.63 -4.10
C TYR A 104 -11.14 -3.60 -3.12
N TYR A 105 -11.07 -2.33 -3.50
CA TYR A 105 -11.52 -1.21 -2.69
C TYR A 105 -12.48 -0.34 -3.49
N ASP A 106 -13.77 -0.30 -3.10
CA ASP A 106 -14.74 0.65 -3.63
C ASP A 106 -14.76 1.90 -2.74
N LEU A 107 -14.32 3.03 -3.27
CA LEU A 107 -14.28 4.30 -2.55
C LEU A 107 -15.47 5.21 -2.86
N ALA A 108 -16.33 4.82 -3.80
CA ALA A 108 -17.53 5.60 -4.15
C ALA A 108 -18.51 5.75 -2.98
N PRO A 109 -18.74 4.73 -2.10
CA PRO A 109 -19.57 4.92 -0.92
C PRO A 109 -19.01 5.96 0.06
N ALA A 110 -17.71 6.24 0.00
CA ALA A 110 -17.05 7.27 0.78
C ALA A 110 -16.99 8.63 0.06
N GLY A 111 -17.71 8.79 -1.06
CA GLY A 111 -17.76 10.03 -1.83
C GLY A 111 -16.57 10.24 -2.78
N VAL A 112 -15.74 9.24 -2.98
CA VAL A 112 -14.54 9.32 -3.82
C VAL A 112 -14.79 8.56 -5.12
N PRO A 113 -14.76 9.21 -6.29
CA PRO A 113 -15.22 8.61 -7.55
C PRO A 113 -14.18 7.66 -8.17
N VAL A 114 -13.68 6.69 -7.40
CA VAL A 114 -12.74 5.67 -7.85
C VAL A 114 -13.03 4.32 -7.22
N HIS A 115 -12.53 3.28 -7.86
CA HIS A 115 -12.32 1.97 -7.26
C HIS A 115 -10.87 1.53 -7.50
N SER A 116 -10.34 0.64 -6.66
CA SER A 116 -8.90 0.47 -6.54
C SER A 116 -8.49 -0.97 -6.25
N THR A 117 -7.21 -1.25 -6.47
CA THR A 117 -6.51 -2.44 -5.96
C THR A 117 -5.10 -2.05 -5.53
N ALA A 118 -4.46 -2.90 -4.74
CA ALA A 118 -3.04 -2.77 -4.42
C ALA A 118 -2.22 -3.75 -5.27
N PHE A 119 -1.16 -3.27 -5.89
CA PHE A 119 -0.16 -4.15 -6.52
C PHE A 119 0.98 -4.41 -5.57
N ARG A 120 1.27 -5.69 -5.31
CA ARG A 120 2.39 -6.12 -4.45
C ARG A 120 2.87 -7.53 -4.78
N ALA A 121 4.05 -7.89 -4.31
CA ALA A 121 4.46 -9.28 -4.23
C ALA A 121 3.59 -10.05 -3.23
N ILE A 122 3.47 -11.37 -3.40
CA ILE A 122 2.55 -12.21 -2.62
C ILE A 122 3.23 -13.28 -1.78
N THR A 123 4.55 -13.45 -1.89
CA THR A 123 5.29 -14.39 -1.06
C THR A 123 6.24 -13.66 -0.11
N ALA A 124 6.54 -14.28 1.04
CA ALA A 124 7.46 -13.74 2.03
C ALA A 124 8.87 -13.51 1.46
N GLU A 125 9.37 -14.44 0.62
CA GLU A 125 10.67 -14.36 -0.02
C GLU A 125 10.73 -13.15 -0.96
N ALA A 126 9.73 -12.97 -1.81
CA ALA A 126 9.65 -11.85 -2.74
C ALA A 126 9.53 -10.50 -2.00
N MET A 127 8.74 -10.45 -0.94
CA MET A 127 8.63 -9.27 -0.05
C MET A 127 9.93 -8.99 0.69
N GLY A 128 10.70 -10.03 1.06
CA GLY A 128 12.03 -9.90 1.65
C GLY A 128 13.04 -9.23 0.73
N VAL A 129 12.96 -9.48 -0.58
CA VAL A 129 13.81 -8.83 -1.60
C VAL A 129 13.41 -7.37 -1.84
N SER A 130 12.13 -7.10 -1.99
CA SER A 130 11.62 -5.74 -2.21
C SER A 130 10.16 -5.61 -1.76
N PRO A 131 9.90 -4.95 -0.64
CA PRO A 131 8.56 -4.73 -0.11
C PRO A 131 7.84 -3.53 -0.75
N PHE A 132 8.11 -3.26 -2.02
CA PHE A 132 7.48 -2.17 -2.75
C PHE A 132 6.03 -2.51 -3.12
N ARG A 133 5.13 -1.54 -2.89
CA ARG A 133 3.69 -1.65 -3.16
C ARG A 133 3.17 -0.40 -3.83
N VAL A 134 2.12 -0.55 -4.66
CA VAL A 134 1.43 0.61 -5.26
C VAL A 134 -0.07 0.42 -5.17
N PHE A 135 -0.73 1.39 -4.53
CA PHE A 135 -2.18 1.51 -4.55
C PHE A 135 -2.61 2.18 -5.86
N CYS A 136 -3.39 1.48 -6.67
CA CYS A 136 -3.80 1.94 -7.99
C CYS A 136 -5.31 2.14 -8.04
N SER A 137 -5.75 3.35 -8.32
CA SER A 137 -7.15 3.73 -8.43
C SER A 137 -7.53 3.97 -9.88
N LEU A 138 -8.70 3.46 -10.29
CA LEU A 138 -9.33 3.78 -11.57
C LEU A 138 -10.47 4.77 -11.35
N LEU A 139 -10.44 5.88 -12.09
CA LEU A 139 -11.51 6.88 -12.09
C LEU A 139 -12.83 6.27 -12.61
N ARG A 140 -13.89 6.50 -11.88
CA ARG A 140 -15.26 6.12 -12.26
C ARG A 140 -15.95 7.30 -12.93
N LEU A 141 -15.74 7.43 -14.23
CA LEU A 141 -16.28 8.54 -15.02
C LEU A 141 -17.82 8.65 -14.95
N GLU A 142 -18.51 7.51 -14.80
CA GLU A 142 -19.96 7.44 -14.70
C GLU A 142 -20.52 8.13 -13.44
N LEU A 143 -19.66 8.40 -12.44
CA LEU A 143 -20.05 9.13 -11.23
C LEU A 143 -19.93 10.65 -11.38
N ILE A 144 -19.44 11.16 -12.51
CA ILE A 144 -19.51 12.59 -12.82
C ILE A 144 -20.94 12.93 -13.21
N GLU A 145 -21.64 13.73 -12.39
CA GLU A 145 -23.05 14.03 -12.57
C GLU A 145 -23.33 14.82 -13.84
N ASN A 146 -22.49 15.82 -14.14
CA ASN A 146 -22.60 16.63 -15.35
C ASN A 146 -22.18 15.81 -16.59
N THR A 147 -23.15 15.49 -17.44
CA THR A 147 -22.94 14.66 -18.63
C THR A 147 -21.96 15.28 -19.64
N GLU A 148 -22.04 16.59 -19.89
CA GLU A 148 -21.14 17.27 -20.81
C GLU A 148 -19.70 17.24 -20.29
N LEU A 149 -19.50 17.49 -18.99
CA LEU A 149 -18.19 17.42 -18.36
C LEU A 149 -17.65 15.98 -18.37
N ARG A 150 -18.51 14.98 -18.16
CA ARG A 150 -18.14 13.56 -18.23
C ARG A 150 -17.65 13.16 -19.63
N GLU A 151 -18.40 13.54 -20.68
CA GLU A 151 -18.04 13.27 -22.07
C GLU A 151 -16.73 13.98 -22.45
N ARG A 152 -16.55 15.20 -21.97
CA ARG A 152 -15.30 15.95 -22.17
C ARG A 152 -14.12 15.30 -21.46
N ALA A 153 -14.28 14.90 -20.20
CA ALA A 153 -13.24 14.16 -19.46
C ALA A 153 -12.86 12.86 -20.17
N ALA A 154 -13.83 12.09 -20.63
CA ALA A 154 -13.61 10.88 -21.42
C ALA A 154 -12.83 11.17 -22.71
N ALA A 155 -13.17 12.26 -23.44
CA ALA A 155 -12.49 12.65 -24.67
C ALA A 155 -11.05 13.11 -24.43
N ILE A 156 -10.73 13.72 -23.29
CA ILE A 156 -9.36 14.11 -22.88
C ILE A 156 -8.56 12.84 -22.60
N LEU A 157 -9.09 11.94 -21.76
CA LEU A 157 -8.42 10.70 -21.39
C LEU A 157 -8.17 9.75 -22.57
N ALA A 158 -9.11 9.68 -23.53
CA ALA A 158 -8.99 8.85 -24.74
C ALA A 158 -7.82 9.27 -25.65
N LYS A 159 -7.33 10.49 -25.52
CA LYS A 159 -6.19 11.00 -26.30
C LYS A 159 -4.84 10.88 -25.56
N ARG A 160 -4.89 10.50 -24.30
CA ARG A 160 -3.72 10.42 -23.42
C ARG A 160 -2.98 9.10 -23.62
N CYS A 161 -1.65 9.17 -23.69
CA CYS A 161 -0.78 8.00 -23.58
C CYS A 161 0.15 8.22 -22.38
N ILE A 162 0.02 7.36 -21.37
CA ILE A 162 0.80 7.47 -20.11
C ILE A 162 2.08 6.63 -20.13
N PHE A 163 2.27 5.80 -21.15
CA PHE A 163 3.41 4.90 -21.28
C PHE A 163 4.33 5.34 -22.40
N THR A 164 5.63 5.13 -22.21
CA THR A 164 6.59 5.27 -23.29
C THR A 164 6.52 4.06 -24.24
N ASP A 165 6.84 4.25 -25.51
CA ASP A 165 6.90 3.15 -26.50
C ASP A 165 7.88 2.06 -26.04
N GLU A 166 8.99 2.45 -25.40
CA GLU A 166 10.00 1.52 -24.89
C GLU A 166 9.44 0.68 -23.72
N ALA A 167 8.67 1.29 -22.80
CA ALA A 167 8.00 0.53 -21.73
C ALA A 167 7.05 -0.52 -22.31
N LEU A 168 6.20 -0.12 -23.26
CA LEU A 168 5.26 -1.04 -23.92
C LEU A 168 5.98 -2.19 -24.67
N ARG A 169 7.07 -1.86 -25.37
CA ARG A 169 7.91 -2.86 -26.07
C ARG A 169 8.52 -3.85 -25.10
N LEU A 170 9.06 -3.39 -23.97
CA LEU A 170 9.72 -4.25 -22.97
C LEU A 170 8.72 -5.09 -22.17
N ILE A 171 7.51 -4.59 -21.90
CA ILE A 171 6.41 -5.38 -21.36
C ILE A 171 6.09 -6.55 -22.31
N ALA A 172 5.88 -6.25 -23.60
CA ALA A 172 5.58 -7.27 -24.59
C ALA A 172 6.73 -8.29 -24.76
N LEU A 173 7.97 -7.82 -24.67
CA LEU A 173 9.16 -8.69 -24.70
C LEU A 173 9.19 -9.64 -23.50
N SER A 174 8.96 -9.10 -22.28
CA SER A 174 8.90 -9.90 -21.05
C SER A 174 7.80 -10.98 -21.12
N GLU A 175 6.63 -10.63 -21.64
CA GLU A 175 5.52 -11.58 -21.82
C GLU A 175 5.85 -12.67 -22.84
N ALA A 176 6.54 -12.32 -23.93
CA ALA A 176 6.87 -13.26 -24.99
C ALA A 176 7.94 -14.27 -24.60
N GLN A 177 8.90 -13.89 -23.76
CA GLN A 177 10.05 -14.74 -23.40
C GLN A 177 10.12 -15.16 -21.93
N GLY A 178 9.11 -14.78 -21.13
CA GLY A 178 9.00 -15.16 -19.73
C GLY A 178 9.93 -14.39 -18.79
N GLY A 179 10.33 -13.16 -19.14
CA GLY A 179 11.15 -12.28 -18.32
C GLY A 179 12.06 -11.38 -19.14
N LEU A 180 12.91 -10.61 -18.49
CA LEU A 180 13.89 -9.71 -19.10
C LEU A 180 15.30 -10.11 -18.67
N ASP A 181 16.28 -9.89 -19.54
CA ASP A 181 17.69 -9.93 -19.15
C ASP A 181 18.07 -8.66 -18.37
N ASP A 182 19.29 -8.60 -17.87
CA ASP A 182 19.77 -7.50 -17.03
C ASP A 182 19.75 -6.13 -17.76
N ALA A 183 20.12 -6.11 -19.03
CA ALA A 183 20.15 -4.88 -19.82
C ALA A 183 18.74 -4.38 -20.16
N ASP A 184 17.85 -5.29 -20.55
CA ASP A 184 16.44 -4.96 -20.81
C ASP A 184 15.70 -4.56 -19.55
N ALA A 185 16.01 -5.18 -18.41
CA ALA A 185 15.43 -4.82 -17.12
C ALA A 185 15.82 -3.40 -16.69
N ASN A 186 17.07 -2.97 -16.88
CA ASN A 186 17.48 -1.61 -16.58
C ASN A 186 16.75 -0.60 -17.50
N ARG A 187 16.65 -0.88 -18.79
CA ARG A 187 15.88 -0.05 -19.74
C ARG A 187 14.40 0.01 -19.37
N PHE A 188 13.84 -1.13 -18.93
CA PHE A 188 12.46 -1.19 -18.47
C PHE A 188 12.22 -0.31 -17.26
N VAL A 189 13.10 -0.34 -16.25
CA VAL A 189 12.99 0.54 -15.06
C VAL A 189 12.98 2.00 -15.45
N GLU A 190 13.93 2.43 -16.31
CA GLU A 190 14.01 3.83 -16.79
C GLU A 190 12.75 4.23 -17.56
N ALA A 191 12.31 3.41 -18.51
CA ALA A 191 11.15 3.70 -19.36
C ALA A 191 9.82 3.67 -18.58
N ALA A 192 9.66 2.74 -17.63
CA ALA A 192 8.49 2.62 -16.79
C ALA A 192 8.37 3.79 -15.79
N LEU A 193 9.50 4.29 -15.28
CA LEU A 193 9.53 5.39 -14.32
C LEU A 193 8.88 6.67 -14.85
N GLU A 194 8.97 6.92 -16.16
CA GLU A 194 8.37 8.10 -16.81
C GLU A 194 6.85 8.17 -16.64
N THR A 195 6.16 7.04 -16.52
CA THR A 195 4.71 6.97 -16.25
C THR A 195 4.34 7.64 -14.92
N PHE A 196 5.26 7.66 -13.96
CA PHE A 196 5.02 8.10 -12.58
C PHE A 196 5.59 9.49 -12.27
N ARG A 197 6.24 10.11 -13.26
CA ARG A 197 6.89 11.42 -13.13
C ARG A 197 5.87 12.56 -13.06
N TRP A 198 6.18 13.58 -12.25
CA TRP A 198 5.40 14.81 -12.19
C TRP A 198 5.59 15.68 -13.45
N HIS A 199 4.48 16.22 -13.94
CA HIS A 199 4.45 17.19 -15.03
C HIS A 199 3.76 18.48 -14.59
N HIS A 200 4.45 19.60 -14.66
CA HIS A 200 3.89 20.93 -14.32
C HIS A 200 2.87 21.44 -15.35
N GLU A 201 2.77 20.79 -16.50
CA GLU A 201 1.91 21.21 -17.59
C GLU A 201 0.61 20.43 -17.55
N ALA A 202 -0.49 21.17 -17.32
CA ALA A 202 -1.83 20.62 -17.48
C ALA A 202 -2.17 20.46 -18.97
N THR A 203 -3.05 19.51 -19.27
CA THR A 203 -3.55 19.26 -20.63
C THR A 203 -4.88 19.97 -20.92
N VAL A 204 -5.36 20.76 -19.98
CA VAL A 204 -6.66 21.46 -19.99
C VAL A 204 -6.49 22.94 -19.70
N SER A 205 -7.52 23.75 -19.99
CA SER A 205 -7.59 25.17 -19.60
C SER A 205 -7.87 25.32 -18.09
N ALA A 206 -7.61 26.52 -17.54
CA ALA A 206 -7.94 26.83 -16.16
C ALA A 206 -9.42 26.64 -15.84
N ALA A 207 -10.31 27.04 -16.76
CA ALA A 207 -11.74 26.88 -16.59
C ALA A 207 -12.17 25.40 -16.59
N GLU A 208 -11.58 24.57 -17.44
CA GLU A 208 -11.83 23.12 -17.47
C GLU A 208 -11.33 22.44 -16.20
N TYR A 209 -10.12 22.80 -15.75
CA TYR A 209 -9.58 22.30 -14.49
C TYR A 209 -10.51 22.63 -13.32
N GLN A 210 -10.98 23.87 -13.22
CA GLN A 210 -11.89 24.28 -12.15
C GLN A 210 -13.21 23.51 -12.20
N ALA A 211 -13.81 23.34 -13.38
CA ALA A 211 -15.04 22.57 -13.54
C ALA A 211 -14.89 21.11 -13.10
N LEU A 212 -13.73 20.47 -13.37
CA LEU A 212 -13.41 19.13 -12.91
C LEU A 212 -13.21 19.10 -11.38
N ALA A 213 -12.50 20.08 -10.85
CA ALA A 213 -12.20 20.19 -9.42
C ALA A 213 -13.45 20.48 -8.57
N ASP A 214 -14.42 21.22 -9.10
CA ASP A 214 -15.70 21.52 -8.44
C ASP A 214 -16.58 20.27 -8.29
N GLN A 215 -16.46 19.29 -9.20
CA GLN A 215 -17.09 17.98 -9.03
C GLN A 215 -16.37 17.17 -7.94
N HIS A 216 -15.09 16.99 -8.08
CA HIS A 216 -14.21 16.39 -7.08
C HIS A 216 -12.74 16.67 -7.46
N ARG A 217 -11.90 17.08 -6.49
CA ARG A 217 -10.48 17.42 -6.73
C ARG A 217 -9.69 16.29 -7.39
N LEU A 218 -10.01 15.03 -7.07
CA LEU A 218 -9.38 13.85 -7.64
C LEU A 218 -9.69 13.69 -9.14
N ILE A 219 -10.87 14.13 -9.61
CA ILE A 219 -11.21 14.11 -11.04
C ILE A 219 -10.27 15.05 -11.80
N ALA A 220 -10.03 16.26 -11.28
CA ALA A 220 -9.07 17.18 -11.87
C ALA A 220 -7.65 16.61 -11.87
N ASP A 221 -7.22 15.97 -10.77
CA ASP A 221 -5.93 15.29 -10.65
C ASP A 221 -5.73 14.22 -11.73
N VAL A 222 -6.74 13.40 -11.97
CA VAL A 222 -6.66 12.32 -12.98
C VAL A 222 -6.73 12.85 -14.41
N VAL A 223 -7.64 13.80 -14.70
CA VAL A 223 -7.99 14.19 -16.08
C VAL A 223 -7.06 15.27 -16.62
N ALA A 224 -6.57 16.18 -15.77
CA ALA A 224 -5.89 17.38 -16.23
C ALA A 224 -4.40 17.21 -16.54
N PHE A 225 -3.81 16.04 -16.29
CA PHE A 225 -2.35 15.83 -16.46
C PHE A 225 -2.04 14.70 -17.44
N LYS A 226 -0.80 14.71 -17.96
CA LYS A 226 -0.31 13.72 -18.95
C LYS A 226 -0.23 12.31 -18.44
N GLY A 227 -0.04 12.11 -17.14
CA GLY A 227 0.13 10.79 -16.54
C GLY A 227 -0.31 10.74 -15.09
N PRO A 228 -0.39 9.54 -14.54
CA PRO A 228 -0.75 9.29 -13.16
C PRO A 228 0.48 9.46 -12.25
N HIS A 229 1.03 10.66 -12.16
CA HIS A 229 2.18 10.92 -11.28
C HIS A 229 2.00 10.26 -9.91
N ILE A 230 3.11 9.82 -9.31
CA ILE A 230 3.07 9.24 -7.97
C ILE A 230 2.65 10.32 -6.96
N ASN A 231 1.55 10.09 -6.23
CA ASN A 231 0.99 11.10 -5.34
C ASN A 231 1.73 11.19 -4.00
N HIS A 232 2.22 10.07 -3.51
CA HIS A 232 3.06 9.99 -2.32
C HIS A 232 3.95 8.76 -2.38
N LEU A 233 5.03 8.79 -1.60
CA LEU A 233 5.78 7.62 -1.19
C LEU A 233 5.83 7.58 0.32
N THR A 234 5.75 6.37 0.87
CA THR A 234 5.56 6.12 2.30
C THR A 234 6.64 5.16 2.80
N PRO A 235 7.58 5.62 3.63
CA PRO A 235 8.46 4.75 4.39
C PRO A 235 7.73 4.15 5.60
N ARG A 236 8.23 3.01 6.07
CA ARG A 236 7.79 2.38 7.32
C ARG A 236 8.59 2.88 8.51
N THR A 237 7.89 3.20 9.59
CA THR A 237 8.48 3.48 10.90
C THR A 237 8.08 2.42 11.93
N LEU A 238 8.89 2.25 12.97
CA LEU A 238 8.59 1.43 14.15
C LEU A 238 7.89 2.22 15.25
N ASP A 239 7.99 3.57 15.21
CA ASP A 239 7.34 4.47 16.17
C ASP A 239 6.79 5.71 15.47
N ILE A 240 5.55 5.59 15.00
CA ILE A 240 4.88 6.66 14.27
C ILE A 240 4.53 7.86 15.16
N ASP A 241 4.30 7.64 16.46
CA ASP A 241 3.98 8.71 17.40
C ASP A 241 5.18 9.63 17.61
N THR A 242 6.38 9.06 17.71
CA THR A 242 7.64 9.84 17.77
C THR A 242 7.88 10.59 16.45
N VAL A 243 7.66 9.96 15.29
CA VAL A 243 7.79 10.66 13.99
C VAL A 243 6.79 11.83 13.92
N GLN A 244 5.52 11.59 14.26
CA GLN A 244 4.47 12.63 14.28
C GLN A 244 4.87 13.84 15.14
N ARG A 245 5.42 13.60 16.33
CA ARG A 245 5.86 14.64 17.24
C ARG A 245 7.07 15.41 16.72
N LEU A 246 8.04 14.73 16.10
CA LEU A 246 9.28 15.35 15.64
C LEU A 246 9.16 16.09 14.32
N MET A 247 8.16 15.76 13.46
CA MET A 247 7.97 16.46 12.19
C MET A 247 7.91 17.99 12.33
N PRO A 248 7.08 18.59 13.22
CA PRO A 248 7.06 20.05 13.39
C PRO A 248 8.38 20.62 13.90
N GLU A 249 9.11 19.90 14.76
CA GLU A 249 10.44 20.31 15.25
C GLU A 249 11.48 20.40 14.14
N ARG A 250 11.28 19.63 13.05
CA ARG A 250 12.11 19.63 11.83
C ARG A 250 11.56 20.56 10.72
N GLY A 251 10.53 21.38 11.01
CA GLY A 251 9.91 22.28 10.04
C GLY A 251 9.00 21.58 9.03
N ILE A 252 8.61 20.34 9.30
CA ILE A 252 7.68 19.57 8.47
C ILE A 252 6.25 19.80 8.99
N ASP A 253 5.38 20.43 8.19
CA ASP A 253 3.98 20.73 8.55
C ASP A 253 3.12 19.45 8.53
N ALA A 254 3.07 18.76 9.66
CA ALA A 254 2.39 17.49 9.82
C ALA A 254 0.87 17.65 9.84
N LYS A 255 0.15 16.56 9.50
CA LYS A 255 -1.28 16.43 9.79
C LYS A 255 -1.53 16.42 11.29
N LEU A 256 -2.77 16.70 11.66
CA LEU A 256 -3.17 16.86 13.06
C LEU A 256 -3.02 15.59 13.88
N SER A 257 -3.29 14.43 13.27
CA SER A 257 -3.37 13.16 13.97
C SER A 257 -2.81 12.00 13.14
N VAL A 258 -2.35 10.98 13.86
CA VAL A 258 -2.11 9.65 13.30
C VAL A 258 -3.46 8.96 13.11
N GLU A 259 -3.71 8.40 11.94
CA GLU A 259 -4.90 7.61 11.63
C GLU A 259 -4.68 6.11 11.94
N GLY A 260 -5.76 5.42 12.27
CA GLY A 260 -5.75 4.00 12.64
C GLY A 260 -6.04 3.77 14.12
N PRO A 261 -5.68 2.59 14.65
CA PRO A 261 -5.88 2.24 16.06
C PRO A 261 -4.98 3.08 16.97
N PRO A 262 -5.24 3.09 18.29
CA PRO A 262 -4.35 3.76 19.25
C PRO A 262 -2.98 3.07 19.27
N GLN A 263 -1.98 3.70 19.89
CA GLN A 263 -0.73 3.04 20.23
C GLN A 263 -1.01 1.84 21.15
N ARG A 264 -0.39 0.70 20.83
CA ARG A 264 -0.62 -0.57 21.53
C ARG A 264 0.70 -1.33 21.66
N GLN A 265 0.75 -2.29 22.61
CA GLN A 265 1.86 -3.24 22.69
C GLN A 265 1.90 -4.14 21.44
N CYS A 266 0.74 -4.63 21.00
CA CYS A 266 0.60 -5.37 19.75
C CYS A 266 -0.05 -4.47 18.70
N ALA A 267 0.74 -3.92 17.79
CA ALA A 267 0.23 -3.09 16.70
C ALA A 267 -0.75 -3.87 15.80
N LEU A 268 -1.83 -3.20 15.35
CA LEU A 268 -2.86 -3.79 14.51
C LEU A 268 -2.87 -3.13 13.14
N LEU A 269 -2.95 -3.93 12.08
CA LEU A 269 -3.10 -3.47 10.70
C LEU A 269 -2.12 -2.37 10.33
N LEU A 270 -2.58 -1.10 10.34
CA LEU A 270 -1.86 0.03 9.82
C LEU A 270 -2.19 1.30 10.61
N ARG A 271 -1.16 2.07 10.96
CA ARG A 271 -1.27 3.45 11.45
C ARG A 271 -0.53 4.35 10.47
N GLN A 272 -1.12 5.48 10.12
CA GLN A 272 -0.59 6.37 9.09
C GLN A 272 -0.69 7.83 9.50
N THR A 273 0.30 8.61 9.06
CA THR A 273 0.27 10.07 9.11
C THR A 273 1.04 10.64 7.92
N SER A 274 0.99 11.95 7.71
CA SER A 274 1.71 12.58 6.62
C SER A 274 2.01 14.04 6.91
N PHE A 275 2.89 14.65 6.13
CA PHE A 275 2.88 16.10 6.02
C PHE A 275 1.72 16.57 5.12
N LYS A 276 1.32 17.84 5.26
CA LYS A 276 0.26 18.43 4.45
C LYS A 276 0.66 18.46 2.98
N ALA A 277 -0.32 18.18 2.11
CA ALA A 277 -0.07 18.18 0.67
C ALA A 277 0.46 19.54 0.18
N LEU A 278 1.41 19.47 -0.74
CA LEU A 278 2.10 20.63 -1.29
C LEU A 278 1.20 21.35 -2.31
N ASN A 279 1.29 22.68 -2.32
CA ASN A 279 0.73 23.51 -3.38
C ASN A 279 1.79 23.72 -4.45
N GLU A 280 1.62 23.09 -5.60
CA GLU A 280 2.58 23.10 -6.69
C GLU A 280 2.12 23.99 -7.83
N ASP A 281 3.06 24.71 -8.42
CA ASP A 281 2.79 25.55 -9.59
C ASP A 281 2.56 24.67 -10.82
N ILE A 282 1.45 24.93 -11.52
CA ILE A 282 1.12 24.28 -12.79
C ILE A 282 0.79 25.33 -13.84
N ARG A 283 0.90 24.95 -15.12
CA ARG A 283 0.56 25.80 -16.25
C ARG A 283 -0.59 25.19 -17.01
N PHE A 284 -1.68 25.93 -17.15
CA PHE A 284 -2.83 25.55 -17.98
C PHE A 284 -2.59 25.89 -19.47
N THR A 285 -3.34 25.25 -20.36
CA THR A 285 -3.19 25.41 -21.82
C THR A 285 -3.52 26.82 -22.32
N ASP A 286 -4.33 27.56 -21.59
CA ASP A 286 -4.76 28.95 -21.90
C ASP A 286 -3.94 30.04 -21.20
N GLN A 287 -2.91 29.68 -20.43
CA GLN A 287 -2.06 30.61 -19.70
C GLN A 287 -0.80 30.99 -20.52
N GLN A 288 -0.39 32.25 -20.36
CA GLN A 288 0.85 32.77 -20.96
C GLN A 288 2.08 32.43 -20.08
N ALA A 289 3.27 32.55 -20.66
CA ALA A 289 4.51 32.35 -19.92
C ALA A 289 4.62 33.34 -18.75
N GLY A 290 4.76 32.79 -17.53
CA GLY A 290 4.83 33.57 -16.29
C GLY A 290 3.51 33.58 -15.46
N GLU A 291 2.42 33.10 -16.00
CA GLU A 291 1.20 32.80 -15.22
C GLU A 291 1.26 31.39 -14.68
N ALA A 292 0.88 31.20 -13.42
CA ALA A 292 0.84 29.89 -12.79
C ALA A 292 -0.52 29.64 -12.13
N GLY A 293 -1.07 28.47 -12.37
CA GLY A 293 -2.12 27.89 -11.56
C GLY A 293 -1.54 27.15 -10.36
N LYS A 294 -2.41 26.60 -9.51
CA LYS A 294 -2.01 25.78 -8.37
C LYS A 294 -2.70 24.42 -8.41
N HIS A 295 -1.93 23.40 -8.08
CA HIS A 295 -2.44 22.05 -7.85
C HIS A 295 -1.94 21.51 -6.53
N THR A 296 -2.78 20.74 -5.84
CA THR A 296 -2.45 20.20 -4.51
C THR A 296 -2.76 18.70 -4.53
N ALA A 297 -1.75 17.86 -4.69
CA ALA A 297 -1.92 16.42 -4.71
C ALA A 297 -0.81 15.66 -4.00
N ARG A 298 0.46 16.13 -4.06
CA ARG A 298 1.61 15.37 -3.61
C ARG A 298 1.98 15.66 -2.16
N PHE A 299 2.34 14.60 -1.41
CA PHE A 299 2.75 14.68 -0.01
C PHE A 299 3.68 13.51 0.34
N GLY A 300 4.28 13.53 1.53
CA GLY A 300 4.95 12.37 2.10
C GLY A 300 4.11 11.78 3.21
N GLU A 301 3.89 10.48 3.17
CA GLU A 301 3.18 9.72 4.19
C GLU A 301 4.18 8.88 4.97
N ILE A 302 3.83 8.47 6.17
CA ILE A 302 4.56 7.53 7.01
C ILE A 302 3.58 6.49 7.50
N GLU A 303 4.03 5.24 7.60
CA GLU A 303 3.22 4.16 8.13
C GLU A 303 3.94 3.36 9.21
N GLN A 304 3.15 2.84 10.15
CA GLN A 304 3.55 1.80 11.08
C GLN A 304 2.66 0.59 10.85
N ARG A 305 3.25 -0.57 10.60
CA ARG A 305 2.54 -1.80 10.30
C ARG A 305 2.46 -2.70 11.53
N GLY A 306 1.31 -3.33 11.70
CA GLY A 306 1.03 -4.29 12.75
C GLY A 306 0.57 -5.63 12.18
N VAL A 307 0.01 -6.46 13.02
CA VAL A 307 -0.45 -7.81 12.67
C VAL A 307 -1.65 -7.79 11.73
N ALA A 308 -1.66 -8.72 10.77
CA ALA A 308 -2.80 -8.96 9.88
C ALA A 308 -3.95 -9.61 10.66
N LEU A 309 -5.17 -9.07 10.51
CA LEU A 309 -6.35 -9.53 11.21
C LEU A 309 -7.15 -10.53 10.35
N THR A 310 -7.73 -11.53 11.01
CA THR A 310 -8.75 -12.40 10.41
C THR A 310 -10.01 -11.61 10.10
N ALA A 311 -10.94 -12.18 9.34
CA ALA A 311 -12.25 -11.55 9.11
C ALA A 311 -12.97 -11.21 10.44
N LYS A 312 -12.86 -12.05 11.46
CA LYS A 312 -13.39 -11.80 12.80
C LYS A 312 -12.70 -10.62 13.49
N GLY A 313 -11.36 -10.60 13.46
CA GLY A 313 -10.58 -9.53 14.06
C GLY A 313 -10.83 -8.20 13.35
N ARG A 314 -10.96 -8.23 12.01
CA ARG A 314 -11.26 -7.05 11.21
C ARG A 314 -12.64 -6.48 11.52
N ALA A 315 -13.66 -7.33 11.66
CA ALA A 315 -15.01 -6.87 12.02
C ALA A 315 -15.03 -6.18 13.40
N LEU A 316 -14.33 -6.74 14.39
CA LEU A 316 -14.17 -6.10 15.70
C LEU A 316 -13.42 -4.77 15.60
N TYR A 317 -12.30 -4.72 14.86
CA TYR A 317 -11.52 -3.52 14.62
C TYR A 317 -12.36 -2.39 14.01
N ASP A 318 -13.10 -2.70 12.94
CA ASP A 318 -13.96 -1.73 12.24
C ASP A 318 -15.04 -1.18 13.17
N GLN A 319 -15.70 -2.06 13.96
CA GLN A 319 -16.71 -1.65 14.93
C GLN A 319 -16.15 -0.66 15.98
N LEU A 320 -14.97 -0.96 16.54
CA LEU A 320 -14.36 -0.10 17.57
C LEU A 320 -13.91 1.24 16.99
N LEU A 321 -13.43 1.27 15.76
CA LEU A 321 -13.03 2.50 15.11
C LEU A 321 -14.23 3.40 14.80
N ASP A 322 -15.34 2.82 14.36
CA ASP A 322 -16.59 3.54 14.11
C ASP A 322 -17.19 4.09 15.42
N GLU A 323 -17.19 3.31 16.51
CA GLU A 323 -17.61 3.78 17.85
C GLU A 323 -16.78 4.99 18.32
N ALA A 324 -15.46 4.95 18.11
CA ALA A 324 -14.58 6.06 18.48
C ALA A 324 -14.91 7.35 17.71
N ARG A 325 -15.23 7.24 16.41
CA ARG A 325 -15.61 8.38 15.57
C ARG A 325 -16.97 8.96 15.96
N GLU A 326 -17.95 8.12 16.22
CA GLU A 326 -19.28 8.53 16.67
C GLU A 326 -19.20 9.33 17.97
N LYS A 327 -18.33 8.88 18.91
CA LYS A 327 -18.15 9.54 20.21
C LYS A 327 -17.70 10.99 20.11
N ILE A 328 -16.86 11.32 19.15
CA ILE A 328 -16.34 12.68 18.96
C ILE A 328 -17.14 13.51 17.95
N GLY A 329 -18.16 12.92 17.32
CA GLY A 329 -19.00 13.58 16.32
C GLY A 329 -18.33 13.76 14.96
N GLY A 330 -17.39 12.88 14.59
CA GLY A 330 -16.71 12.87 13.29
C GLY A 330 -15.18 12.85 13.39
N ALA A 331 -14.51 13.55 12.49
CA ALA A 331 -13.05 13.62 12.45
C ALA A 331 -12.46 14.48 13.60
N PRO A 332 -11.24 14.16 14.08
CA PRO A 332 -10.57 14.98 15.08
C PRO A 332 -10.25 16.38 14.54
N THR A 333 -10.43 17.37 15.41
CA THR A 333 -10.11 18.79 15.18
C THR A 333 -9.05 19.24 16.19
N PRO A 334 -8.39 20.39 16.02
CA PRO A 334 -7.45 20.91 17.01
C PRO A 334 -8.06 21.07 18.42
N ALA A 335 -9.40 21.24 18.51
CA ALA A 335 -10.10 21.42 19.78
C ALA A 335 -10.42 20.10 20.49
N ASN A 336 -10.47 18.95 19.79
CA ASN A 336 -10.90 17.67 20.35
C ASN A 336 -9.93 16.50 20.12
N VAL A 337 -8.76 16.72 19.52
CA VAL A 337 -7.82 15.66 19.18
C VAL A 337 -7.34 14.86 20.39
N ASP A 338 -7.10 15.51 21.53
CA ASP A 338 -6.70 14.82 22.76
C ASP A 338 -7.84 13.94 23.30
N THR A 339 -9.07 14.45 23.27
CA THR A 339 -10.28 13.68 23.63
C THR A 339 -10.46 12.49 22.69
N TYR A 340 -10.21 12.68 21.39
CA TYR A 340 -10.25 11.59 20.41
C TYR A 340 -9.29 10.47 20.78
N TYR A 341 -8.02 10.78 21.05
CA TYR A 341 -7.04 9.75 21.41
C TYR A 341 -7.39 9.04 22.72
N GLN A 342 -7.92 9.75 23.72
CA GLN A 342 -8.37 9.16 24.98
C GLN A 342 -9.53 8.18 24.76
N GLU A 343 -10.55 8.60 24.00
CA GLU A 343 -11.70 7.74 23.69
C GLU A 343 -11.30 6.56 22.80
N LEU A 344 -10.42 6.77 21.81
CA LEU A 344 -9.90 5.71 20.97
C LEU A 344 -9.17 4.63 21.80
N ALA A 345 -8.28 5.05 22.72
CA ALA A 345 -7.58 4.12 23.60
C ALA A 345 -8.54 3.36 24.54
N ARG A 346 -9.54 4.07 25.11
CA ARG A 346 -10.56 3.48 25.97
C ARG A 346 -11.40 2.43 25.22
N ILE A 347 -11.87 2.77 24.03
CA ILE A 347 -12.72 1.88 23.22
C ILE A 347 -11.92 0.66 22.76
N PHE A 348 -10.70 0.84 22.28
CA PHE A 348 -9.84 -0.28 21.86
C PHE A 348 -9.30 -1.14 23.01
N SER A 349 -9.52 -0.77 24.28
CA SER A 349 -9.13 -1.61 25.43
C SER A 349 -9.81 -2.98 25.46
N VAL A 350 -10.94 -3.16 24.76
CA VAL A 350 -11.61 -4.47 24.63
C VAL A 350 -10.95 -5.39 23.60
N PHE A 351 -10.14 -4.84 22.70
CA PHE A 351 -9.35 -5.64 21.77
C PHE A 351 -8.12 -6.17 22.52
N PRO A 352 -7.84 -7.50 22.55
CA PRO A 352 -6.70 -8.04 23.27
C PRO A 352 -5.38 -7.40 22.83
N ASP A 353 -4.49 -7.10 23.78
CA ASP A 353 -3.18 -6.47 23.53
C ASP A 353 -2.00 -7.42 23.83
N ALA A 354 -2.23 -8.71 23.62
CA ALA A 354 -1.22 -9.75 23.68
C ALA A 354 -1.41 -10.72 22.50
N HIS A 355 -0.34 -11.11 21.82
CA HIS A 355 -0.41 -12.02 20.67
C HIS A 355 -1.03 -13.37 21.02
N ALA A 356 -0.75 -13.92 22.21
CA ALA A 356 -1.32 -15.17 22.68
C ALA A 356 -2.85 -15.08 22.80
N ASP A 357 -3.38 -13.97 23.31
CA ASP A 357 -4.82 -13.77 23.49
C ASP A 357 -5.53 -13.52 22.15
N MET A 358 -4.90 -12.76 21.24
CA MET A 358 -5.42 -12.56 19.88
C MET A 358 -5.45 -13.89 19.10
N HIS A 359 -4.41 -14.71 19.24
CA HIS A 359 -4.35 -16.04 18.64
C HIS A 359 -5.45 -16.95 19.19
N ALA A 360 -5.57 -17.07 20.51
CA ALA A 360 -6.57 -17.90 21.17
C ALA A 360 -8.01 -17.53 20.80
N GLN A 361 -8.25 -16.24 20.53
CA GLN A 361 -9.57 -15.75 20.08
C GLN A 361 -9.75 -15.79 18.57
N GLY A 362 -8.73 -16.16 17.78
CA GLY A 362 -8.77 -16.21 16.33
C GLY A 362 -8.96 -14.84 15.69
N LEU A 363 -8.31 -13.79 16.22
CA LEU A 363 -8.47 -12.41 15.76
C LEU A 363 -7.38 -11.98 14.78
N ALA A 364 -6.22 -12.64 14.75
CA ALA A 364 -5.10 -12.28 13.92
C ALA A 364 -4.42 -13.52 13.33
N PHE A 365 -3.65 -13.32 12.26
CA PHE A 365 -2.89 -14.36 11.58
C PHE A 365 -1.47 -14.46 12.13
N TYR A 366 -0.97 -15.69 12.23
CA TYR A 366 0.35 -16.00 12.77
C TYR A 366 1.08 -17.02 11.92
N HIS A 367 2.39 -16.86 11.79
CA HIS A 367 3.31 -17.93 11.44
C HIS A 367 3.55 -18.82 12.64
N TYR A 368 3.70 -20.13 12.38
CA TYR A 368 4.06 -21.10 13.38
C TYR A 368 5.48 -21.61 13.13
N ARG A 369 6.23 -21.82 14.18
CA ARG A 369 7.54 -22.48 14.10
C ARG A 369 7.75 -23.49 15.22
N ALA A 370 8.44 -24.57 14.91
CA ALA A 370 8.93 -25.48 15.92
C ALA A 370 10.05 -24.80 16.73
N THR A 371 9.94 -24.82 18.06
CA THR A 371 11.00 -24.34 18.94
C THR A 371 12.16 -25.34 18.98
N GLU A 372 13.31 -24.96 19.51
CA GLU A 372 14.42 -25.93 19.72
C GLU A 372 14.00 -27.09 20.64
N GLN A 373 13.16 -26.80 21.66
CA GLN A 373 12.56 -27.84 22.50
C GLN A 373 11.63 -28.75 21.69
N GLY A 374 10.82 -28.18 20.79
CA GLY A 374 9.95 -28.93 19.90
C GLY A 374 10.74 -29.85 18.95
N LYS A 375 11.77 -29.34 18.30
CA LYS A 375 12.65 -30.12 17.42
C LYS A 375 13.34 -31.26 18.18
N ALA A 376 13.80 -30.99 19.40
CA ALA A 376 14.40 -32.03 20.26
C ALA A 376 13.39 -33.09 20.70
N ALA A 377 12.10 -32.76 20.78
CA ALA A 377 11.02 -33.69 21.11
C ALA A 377 10.43 -34.38 19.86
N ALA A 378 10.98 -34.14 18.65
CA ALA A 378 10.46 -34.72 17.42
C ALA A 378 10.33 -36.25 17.49
N GLY A 379 9.18 -36.78 17.04
CA GLY A 379 8.86 -38.19 17.09
C GLY A 379 8.34 -38.70 18.45
N SER A 380 8.42 -37.89 19.52
CA SER A 380 7.78 -38.22 20.84
C SER A 380 6.50 -37.42 21.09
N VAL A 381 6.17 -36.48 20.20
CA VAL A 381 4.96 -35.66 20.29
C VAL A 381 3.74 -36.49 19.93
N ALA A 382 2.71 -36.46 20.78
CA ALA A 382 1.47 -37.20 20.52
C ALA A 382 0.82 -36.76 19.20
N ALA A 383 0.45 -37.73 18.36
CA ALA A 383 -0.09 -37.46 17.02
C ALA A 383 -1.43 -36.68 17.04
N ASP A 384 -2.17 -36.74 18.15
CA ASP A 384 -3.45 -36.06 18.39
C ASP A 384 -3.33 -34.79 19.24
N ALA A 385 -2.12 -34.36 19.60
CA ALA A 385 -1.93 -33.13 20.35
C ALA A 385 -2.44 -31.91 19.55
N SER A 386 -3.26 -31.06 20.15
CA SER A 386 -3.76 -29.86 19.51
C SER A 386 -2.64 -28.77 19.38
N VAL A 387 -2.83 -27.84 18.49
CA VAL A 387 -1.89 -26.69 18.31
C VAL A 387 -1.76 -25.91 19.62
N GLU A 388 -2.88 -25.68 20.32
CA GLU A 388 -2.90 -25.00 21.62
C GLU A 388 -2.08 -25.75 22.68
N ALA A 389 -2.18 -27.08 22.69
CA ALA A 389 -1.39 -27.91 23.60
C ALA A 389 0.13 -27.81 23.28
N LEU A 390 0.50 -27.79 22.01
CA LEU A 390 1.88 -27.66 21.56
C LEU A 390 2.46 -26.29 21.90
N LEU A 391 1.66 -25.22 21.75
CA LEU A 391 2.02 -23.86 22.17
C LEU A 391 2.19 -23.78 23.70
N ALA A 392 1.24 -24.32 24.46
CA ALA A 392 1.31 -24.32 25.92
C ALA A 392 2.52 -25.11 26.48
N GLN A 393 2.97 -26.13 25.76
CA GLN A 393 4.16 -26.91 26.09
C GLN A 393 5.45 -26.27 25.60
N GLY A 394 5.40 -25.14 24.88
CA GLY A 394 6.56 -24.49 24.30
C GLY A 394 7.22 -25.28 23.16
N LEU A 395 6.51 -26.25 22.55
CA LEU A 395 7.00 -27.02 21.40
C LEU A 395 6.81 -26.27 20.07
N LEU A 396 5.78 -25.42 20.00
CA LEU A 396 5.55 -24.45 18.95
C LEU A 396 5.65 -23.02 19.51
N ALA A 397 5.98 -22.09 18.65
CA ALA A 397 5.88 -20.65 18.89
C ALA A 397 5.10 -20.00 17.74
N ILE A 398 4.46 -18.87 18.04
CA ILE A 398 3.79 -18.03 17.04
C ILE A 398 4.55 -16.71 16.84
N GLU A 399 4.51 -16.22 15.61
CA GLU A 399 5.05 -14.92 15.21
C GLU A 399 3.97 -14.19 14.41
N PRO A 400 3.71 -12.89 14.65
CA PRO A 400 2.65 -12.18 13.94
C PRO A 400 2.97 -12.08 12.44
N ILE A 401 1.96 -12.33 11.59
CA ILE A 401 2.05 -12.02 10.17
C ILE A 401 1.82 -10.52 10.01
N THR A 402 2.79 -9.81 9.45
CA THR A 402 2.69 -8.37 9.18
C THR A 402 1.60 -8.10 8.16
N TYR A 403 0.76 -7.09 8.43
CA TYR A 403 -0.24 -6.62 7.47
C TYR A 403 0.42 -5.93 6.29
N GLU A 404 0.26 -6.46 5.09
CA GLU A 404 0.92 -6.03 3.87
C GLU A 404 0.04 -5.17 2.95
N ASP A 405 -1.25 -5.07 3.27
CA ASP A 405 -2.24 -4.40 2.43
C ASP A 405 -2.57 -2.99 2.93
N PHE A 406 -3.68 -2.42 2.50
CA PHE A 406 -4.04 -1.03 2.73
C PHE A 406 -5.38 -0.90 3.44
N LEU A 407 -5.54 0.19 4.18
CA LEU A 407 -6.85 0.62 4.66
C LEU A 407 -7.45 1.55 3.62
N PRO A 408 -8.70 1.29 3.14
CA PRO A 408 -9.21 1.82 1.87
C PRO A 408 -9.13 3.33 1.71
N VAL A 409 -9.41 4.06 2.78
CA VAL A 409 -9.60 5.52 2.70
C VAL A 409 -8.29 6.28 2.74
N SER A 410 -7.34 5.84 3.58
CA SER A 410 -6.02 6.48 3.69
C SER A 410 -5.17 6.23 2.45
N ALA A 411 -5.24 5.02 1.88
CA ALA A 411 -4.45 4.65 0.71
C ALA A 411 -4.78 5.47 -0.56
N ALA A 412 -6.00 5.97 -0.70
CA ALA A 412 -6.37 6.86 -1.80
C ALA A 412 -5.88 8.31 -1.61
N GLY A 413 -5.12 8.60 -0.56
CA GLY A 413 -4.71 9.96 -0.20
C GLY A 413 -5.86 10.80 0.35
N ILE A 414 -6.93 10.16 0.76
CA ILE A 414 -8.10 10.78 1.35
C ILE A 414 -8.17 10.29 2.78
N PHE A 415 -7.75 11.15 3.69
CA PHE A 415 -7.84 10.83 5.11
C PHE A 415 -9.31 10.85 5.54
N GLN A 416 -9.65 9.93 6.40
CA GLN A 416 -11.02 9.71 6.89
C GLN A 416 -11.65 10.95 7.56
N SER A 417 -10.82 11.91 7.92
CA SER A 417 -11.28 13.22 8.45
C SER A 417 -12.22 13.99 7.50
N ASN A 418 -12.32 13.59 6.23
CA ASN A 418 -13.14 14.27 5.23
C ASN A 418 -14.38 13.49 4.80
N LEU A 419 -14.68 12.34 5.43
CA LEU A 419 -15.78 11.47 5.04
C LEU A 419 -16.82 11.35 6.14
N GLY A 420 -18.01 11.89 5.89
CA GLY A 420 -19.20 11.58 6.67
C GLY A 420 -19.57 10.10 6.57
N GLY A 421 -20.04 9.49 7.67
CA GLY A 421 -20.37 8.08 7.73
C GLY A 421 -21.37 7.67 6.63
N VAL A 422 -21.01 6.69 5.84
CA VAL A 422 -21.84 6.11 4.79
C VAL A 422 -21.97 4.60 5.03
N GLU A 423 -23.21 4.12 5.06
CA GLU A 423 -23.55 2.70 5.21
C GLU A 423 -23.02 1.85 4.03
N ARG A 424 -22.48 0.68 4.36
CA ARG A 424 -21.95 -0.28 3.37
C ARG A 424 -23.08 -1.08 2.72
N GLY A 425 -23.39 -0.83 1.46
CA GLY A 425 -24.28 -1.64 0.65
C GLY A 425 -23.59 -2.86 0.03
N GLY A 426 -23.77 -4.05 0.60
CA GLY A 426 -23.05 -5.27 0.18
C GLY A 426 -23.34 -5.77 -1.25
N TYR A 427 -24.50 -5.48 -1.85
CA TYR A 427 -24.86 -5.96 -3.20
C TYR A 427 -24.26 -5.11 -4.33
N ALA A 428 -24.15 -3.81 -4.17
CA ALA A 428 -23.52 -2.93 -5.14
C ALA A 428 -21.99 -3.16 -5.23
N SER A 429 -21.36 -3.58 -4.15
CA SER A 429 -19.94 -3.87 -4.08
C SER A 429 -19.50 -5.02 -5.01
N MET A 430 -20.25 -6.12 -5.08
CA MET A 430 -19.88 -7.27 -5.92
C MET A 430 -19.97 -6.96 -7.43
N SER A 431 -20.96 -6.19 -7.87
CA SER A 431 -21.07 -5.80 -9.28
C SER A 431 -19.95 -4.83 -9.69
N ASN A 432 -19.54 -3.95 -8.79
CA ASN A 432 -18.46 -3.00 -9.01
C ASN A 432 -17.09 -3.69 -9.06
N GLN A 433 -16.86 -4.70 -8.23
CA GLN A 433 -15.64 -5.51 -8.28
C GLN A 433 -15.53 -6.26 -9.61
N GLN A 434 -16.60 -6.91 -10.07
CA GLN A 434 -16.59 -7.61 -11.36
C GLN A 434 -16.33 -6.67 -12.54
N LEU A 435 -16.87 -5.45 -12.48
CA LEU A 435 -16.56 -4.42 -13.46
C LEU A 435 -15.07 -4.05 -13.44
N PHE A 436 -14.54 -3.80 -12.26
CA PHE A 436 -13.11 -3.48 -12.08
C PHE A 436 -12.20 -4.61 -12.58
N GLU A 437 -12.48 -5.86 -12.23
CA GLU A 437 -11.70 -7.02 -12.64
C GLU A 437 -11.74 -7.24 -14.16
N ARG A 438 -12.85 -6.95 -14.79
CA ARG A 438 -12.98 -6.94 -16.26
C ARG A 438 -12.06 -5.87 -16.87
N ASP A 439 -12.07 -4.66 -16.32
CA ASP A 439 -11.27 -3.53 -16.78
C ASP A 439 -9.77 -3.72 -16.48
N LEU A 440 -9.46 -4.40 -15.39
CA LEU A 440 -8.11 -4.84 -15.04
C LEU A 440 -7.61 -5.99 -15.94
N GLY A 441 -8.54 -6.79 -16.48
CA GLY A 441 -8.24 -8.00 -17.26
C GLY A 441 -7.78 -9.20 -16.41
N GLN A 442 -8.04 -9.18 -15.11
CA GLN A 442 -7.67 -10.23 -14.14
C GLN A 442 -8.49 -10.08 -12.87
N ALA A 443 -8.81 -11.20 -12.21
CA ALA A 443 -9.36 -11.18 -10.87
C ALA A 443 -8.32 -10.67 -9.85
N VAL A 444 -8.78 -9.95 -8.83
CA VAL A 444 -7.94 -9.56 -7.69
C VAL A 444 -7.80 -10.73 -6.71
N LEU A 445 -6.64 -10.86 -6.09
CA LEU A 445 -6.41 -11.86 -5.05
C LEU A 445 -7.04 -11.40 -3.73
N SER A 446 -7.54 -12.35 -2.94
CA SER A 446 -8.02 -12.06 -1.59
C SER A 446 -6.84 -11.96 -0.63
N GLU A 447 -6.66 -10.82 0.03
CA GLU A 447 -5.62 -10.62 1.03
C GLU A 447 -5.81 -11.57 2.22
N ILE A 448 -7.04 -11.78 2.66
CA ILE A 448 -7.35 -12.70 3.77
C ILE A 448 -6.97 -14.14 3.40
N ALA A 449 -7.28 -14.56 2.17
CA ALA A 449 -6.91 -15.91 1.71
C ALA A 449 -5.38 -16.10 1.62
N LEU A 450 -4.64 -15.05 1.23
CA LEU A 450 -3.18 -15.09 1.21
C LEU A 450 -2.60 -15.25 2.62
N TYR A 451 -3.08 -14.48 3.62
CA TYR A 451 -2.65 -14.63 5.01
C TYR A 451 -3.02 -15.98 5.61
N GLU A 452 -4.21 -16.48 5.32
CA GLU A 452 -4.65 -17.80 5.78
C GLU A 452 -3.79 -18.92 5.20
N GLN A 453 -3.50 -18.85 3.90
CA GLN A 453 -2.64 -19.81 3.21
C GLN A 453 -1.21 -19.81 3.78
N ASP A 454 -0.64 -18.63 4.02
CA ASP A 454 0.70 -18.47 4.58
C ASP A 454 0.77 -19.01 6.02
N SER A 455 -0.20 -18.66 6.84
CA SER A 455 -0.34 -19.19 8.22
C SER A 455 -0.43 -20.71 8.25
N GLN A 456 -1.28 -21.29 7.39
CA GLN A 456 -1.45 -22.75 7.30
C GLN A 456 -0.19 -23.46 6.79
N ALA A 457 0.49 -22.89 5.80
CA ALA A 457 1.74 -23.46 5.27
C ALA A 457 2.83 -23.49 6.35
N SER A 458 2.97 -22.40 7.12
CA SER A 458 3.92 -22.34 8.24
C SER A 458 3.60 -23.37 9.34
N LEU A 459 2.32 -23.54 9.66
CA LEU A 459 1.89 -24.57 10.64
C LEU A 459 2.25 -25.98 10.17
N GLN A 460 1.96 -26.30 8.91
CA GLN A 460 2.30 -27.62 8.35
C GLN A 460 3.81 -27.86 8.38
N ALA A 461 4.61 -26.88 8.00
CA ALA A 461 6.07 -26.97 8.05
C ALA A 461 6.59 -27.16 9.50
N ALA A 462 6.01 -26.46 10.46
CA ALA A 462 6.36 -26.60 11.87
C ALA A 462 5.98 -27.98 12.42
N LEU A 463 4.80 -28.51 12.09
CA LEU A 463 4.37 -29.85 12.50
C LEU A 463 5.26 -30.95 11.89
N GLN A 464 5.69 -30.81 10.62
CA GLN A 464 6.66 -31.75 10.01
C GLN A 464 7.99 -31.77 10.78
N GLN A 465 8.48 -30.61 11.26
CA GLN A 465 9.69 -30.54 12.10
C GLN A 465 9.50 -31.24 13.46
N LEU A 466 8.27 -31.37 13.95
CA LEU A 466 7.92 -32.15 15.15
C LEU A 466 7.72 -33.64 14.85
N GLY A 467 7.88 -34.08 13.59
CA GLY A 467 7.67 -35.48 13.18
C GLY A 467 6.19 -35.86 13.01
N ARG A 468 5.35 -34.89 12.64
CA ARG A 468 3.88 -35.03 12.50
C ARG A 468 3.43 -34.75 11.08
#